data_bbb84e1035d0f5711ea55660be8b255a
#
_entry.id   bbb84e1035d0f5711ea55660be8b255a
#
_cell.length_a   1.000
_cell.length_b   1.000
_cell.length_c   1.000
_cell.angle_alpha   90.00
_cell.angle_beta   90.00
_cell.angle_gamma   90.00
#
_symmetry.space_group_name_H-M   'P 1'
#
loop_
_entity.id
_entity.type
_entity.pdbx_description
1 polymer ?
#
loop_
_entity_poly.entity_id
_entity_poly.type
_entity_poly.pdbx_seq_one_letter_code
_entity_poly.pdbx_strand_id
1 'polypeptide(L)'
;MRFVRPSGFLNIGNSISPHTQASDAVVSSNVACDESEKHGVSALGLQRALGLGSYRTAWTWLHKLRHAMVRPGRDRLHGVVEVDETYIGGARSGKRGRGAEGKTLVMIAVEDKGTGIGRIRLQQIEDASGQSLTDAIKATIEPGSNIRTDGWRGYNSLKQHGYSHEIAGRGDCIVGENLLPLAHRIASLLKRWLTGTHQGAVQPSHLDYYLDE
;
A
#
# COMPACT_ATOMS: atom_id res chain seq x y z
N MET A 1 4.38 -22.31 -14.48
CA MET A 1 4.76 -20.99 -15.04
C MET A 1 6.16 -20.65 -14.57
N ARG A 2 7.12 -20.48 -15.47
CA ARG A 2 8.50 -20.15 -15.14
C ARG A 2 8.60 -18.65 -14.83
N PHE A 3 8.99 -18.32 -13.60
CA PHE A 3 9.36 -16.94 -13.23
C PHE A 3 10.67 -16.56 -13.91
N VAL A 4 10.64 -15.54 -14.74
CA VAL A 4 11.83 -14.90 -15.32
C VAL A 4 12.40 -13.97 -14.25
N ARG A 5 13.65 -14.21 -13.83
CA ARG A 5 14.39 -13.32 -12.93
C ARG A 5 14.75 -12.03 -13.67
N PRO A 6 14.48 -10.83 -13.13
CA PRO A 6 15.09 -9.61 -13.65
C PRO A 6 16.55 -9.55 -13.21
N SER A 7 17.45 -9.54 -14.17
CA SER A 7 18.87 -9.22 -13.99
C SER A 7 19.02 -7.71 -13.83
N GLY A 8 19.35 -7.26 -12.64
CA GLY A 8 19.60 -5.85 -12.37
C GLY A 8 19.88 -5.58 -10.90
N PHE A 9 20.92 -6.17 -10.32
CA PHE A 9 21.45 -5.75 -9.02
C PHE A 9 22.26 -4.48 -9.21
N LEU A 10 21.78 -3.38 -8.63
CA LEU A 10 22.53 -2.15 -8.47
C LEU A 10 23.75 -2.42 -7.59
N ASN A 11 24.92 -2.14 -8.17
CA ASN A 11 26.21 -2.16 -7.52
C ASN A 11 26.28 -0.97 -6.55
N ILE A 12 25.95 -1.18 -5.28
CA ILE A 12 26.13 -0.18 -4.23
C ILE A 12 27.59 -0.27 -3.80
N GLY A 13 28.37 0.71 -4.26
CA GLY A 13 29.82 0.81 -4.07
C GLY A 13 30.27 0.75 -2.61
N ASN A 14 31.28 -0.07 -2.43
CA ASN A 14 32.37 -0.13 -1.46
C ASN A 14 32.25 0.71 -0.17
N SER A 15 31.90 0.04 0.94
CA SER A 15 32.70 -0.09 2.17
C SER A 15 31.97 -0.89 3.26
N ILE A 16 31.49 -2.07 2.92
CA ILE A 16 30.84 -2.97 3.87
C ILE A 16 31.80 -4.16 4.09
N SER A 17 32.15 -4.44 5.35
CA SER A 17 33.05 -5.54 5.71
C SER A 17 32.49 -6.90 5.20
N PRO A 18 33.36 -7.90 4.89
CA PRO A 18 32.93 -9.18 4.32
C PRO A 18 31.91 -9.94 5.19
N HIS A 19 31.87 -9.70 6.49
CA HIS A 19 30.84 -10.23 7.41
C HIS A 19 29.45 -9.66 7.16
N THR A 20 29.35 -8.42 6.70
CA THR A 20 28.07 -7.76 6.42
C THR A 20 27.48 -8.23 5.09
N GLN A 21 28.30 -8.57 4.10
CA GLN A 21 27.83 -9.04 2.79
C GLN A 21 27.19 -10.44 2.84
N ALA A 22 27.75 -11.34 3.65
CA ALA A 22 27.16 -12.68 3.83
C ALA A 22 25.81 -12.61 4.55
N SER A 23 25.66 -11.71 5.53
CA SER A 23 24.43 -11.50 6.25
C SER A 23 23.35 -10.85 5.39
N ASP A 24 23.69 -9.92 4.50
CA ASP A 24 22.72 -9.27 3.60
C ASP A 24 22.16 -10.26 2.57
N ALA A 25 22.98 -11.18 2.07
CA ALA A 25 22.51 -12.24 1.17
C ALA A 25 21.58 -13.24 1.87
N VAL A 26 21.87 -13.59 3.13
CA VAL A 26 21.03 -14.49 3.95
C VAL A 26 19.70 -13.80 4.31
N VAL A 27 19.74 -12.52 4.67
CA VAL A 27 18.51 -11.73 4.93
C VAL A 27 17.66 -11.68 3.68
N SER A 28 18.22 -11.34 2.53
CA SER A 28 17.48 -11.25 1.26
C SER A 28 16.86 -12.59 0.86
N SER A 29 17.57 -13.71 1.06
CA SER A 29 17.06 -15.04 0.71
C SER A 29 15.96 -15.52 1.66
N ASN A 30 16.08 -15.28 2.97
CA ASN A 30 15.10 -15.74 3.95
C ASN A 30 13.85 -14.86 3.99
N VAL A 31 13.99 -13.54 3.81
CA VAL A 31 12.84 -12.61 3.73
C VAL A 31 12.05 -12.83 2.44
N ALA A 32 12.73 -13.20 1.33
CA ALA A 32 12.07 -13.52 0.08
C ALA A 32 11.45 -14.94 0.04
N CYS A 33 11.89 -15.85 0.91
CA CYS A 33 11.45 -17.25 0.92
C CYS A 33 10.37 -17.56 1.94
N ASP A 34 10.10 -16.68 2.89
CA ASP A 34 9.05 -16.93 3.89
C ASP A 34 7.66 -16.47 3.40
N GLU A 35 7.25 -17.03 2.26
CA GLU A 35 5.88 -16.89 1.72
C GLU A 35 4.81 -17.49 2.66
N SER A 36 5.21 -18.14 3.74
CA SER A 36 4.32 -18.77 4.72
C SER A 36 3.71 -17.76 5.71
N GLU A 37 4.35 -16.61 5.91
CA GLU A 37 3.89 -15.56 6.82
C GLU A 37 2.87 -14.63 6.13
N LYS A 38 1.60 -14.97 6.18
CA LYS A 38 0.46 -14.17 5.65
C LYS A 38 0.37 -12.75 6.22
N HIS A 39 1.19 -12.41 7.20
CA HIS A 39 1.15 -11.14 7.93
C HIS A 39 2.41 -10.28 7.73
N GLY A 40 3.32 -10.69 6.83
CA GLY A 40 4.61 -10.01 6.65
C GLY A 40 5.60 -10.30 7.77
N VAL A 41 6.82 -9.78 7.64
CA VAL A 41 7.92 -10.05 8.57
C VAL A 41 8.01 -8.97 9.63
N SER A 42 7.94 -9.36 10.90
CA SER A 42 8.19 -8.47 12.04
C SER A 42 9.69 -8.41 12.36
N ALA A 43 10.16 -7.29 12.95
CA ALA A 43 11.56 -7.17 13.38
C ALA A 43 11.95 -8.25 14.41
N LEU A 44 11.03 -8.66 15.26
CA LEU A 44 11.25 -9.75 16.22
C LEU A 44 11.33 -11.12 15.54
N GLY A 45 10.49 -11.35 14.52
CA GLY A 45 10.55 -12.54 13.67
C GLY A 45 11.89 -12.62 12.95
N LEU A 46 12.31 -11.51 12.32
CA LEU A 46 13.61 -11.41 11.64
C LEU A 46 14.78 -11.65 12.59
N GLN A 47 14.74 -11.06 13.80
CA GLN A 47 15.77 -11.28 14.82
C GLN A 47 15.91 -12.76 15.16
N ARG A 48 14.80 -13.46 15.38
CA ARG A 48 14.79 -14.88 15.74
C ARG A 48 15.24 -15.77 14.58
N ALA A 49 14.73 -15.51 13.39
CA ALA A 49 15.05 -16.30 12.20
C ALA A 49 16.54 -16.21 11.82
N LEU A 50 17.16 -15.05 12.00
CA LEU A 50 18.57 -14.81 11.65
C LEU A 50 19.52 -14.94 12.84
N GLY A 51 19.04 -15.21 14.05
CA GLY A 51 19.89 -15.30 15.24
C GLY A 51 20.57 -13.97 15.59
N LEU A 52 19.96 -12.81 15.28
CA LEU A 52 20.57 -11.52 15.54
C LEU A 52 20.59 -11.20 17.03
N GLY A 53 21.76 -10.81 17.55
CA GLY A 53 21.94 -10.50 18.97
C GLY A 53 21.19 -9.25 19.44
N SER A 54 20.69 -8.40 18.54
CA SER A 54 20.02 -7.16 18.88
C SER A 54 18.73 -6.94 18.07
N TYR A 55 17.63 -6.66 18.77
CA TYR A 55 16.37 -6.24 18.14
C TYR A 55 16.55 -4.96 17.29
N ARG A 56 17.33 -4.01 17.79
CA ARG A 56 17.59 -2.75 17.07
C ARG A 56 18.26 -3.01 15.71
N THR A 57 19.15 -3.98 15.63
CA THR A 57 19.79 -4.39 14.37
C THR A 57 18.75 -4.96 13.41
N ALA A 58 17.91 -5.88 13.87
CA ALA A 58 16.84 -6.47 13.07
C ALA A 58 15.86 -5.41 12.56
N TRP A 59 15.45 -4.48 13.42
CA TRP A 59 14.57 -3.38 13.09
C TRP A 59 15.19 -2.46 12.01
N THR A 60 16.47 -2.07 12.19
CA THR A 60 17.19 -1.23 11.24
C THR A 60 17.33 -1.90 9.88
N TRP A 61 17.61 -3.21 9.85
CA TRP A 61 17.72 -3.97 8.60
C TRP A 61 16.38 -4.06 7.88
N LEU A 62 15.32 -4.37 8.61
CA LEU A 62 13.99 -4.44 8.05
C LEU A 62 13.56 -3.10 7.41
N HIS A 63 13.84 -1.97 8.07
CA HIS A 63 13.58 -0.65 7.49
C HIS A 63 14.43 -0.35 6.25
N LYS A 64 15.69 -0.73 6.22
CA LYS A 64 16.54 -0.59 5.02
C LYS A 64 16.02 -1.42 3.85
N LEU A 65 15.56 -2.64 4.11
CA LEU A 65 14.96 -3.51 3.09
C LEU A 65 13.66 -2.90 2.56
N ARG A 66 12.78 -2.43 3.43
CA ARG A 66 11.54 -1.74 3.04
C ARG A 66 11.82 -0.51 2.18
N HIS A 67 12.78 0.31 2.58
CA HIS A 67 13.19 1.46 1.79
C HIS A 67 13.72 1.06 0.39
N ALA A 68 14.43 -0.05 0.30
CA ALA A 68 14.93 -0.57 -0.98
C ALA A 68 13.83 -1.15 -1.88
N MET A 69 12.68 -1.54 -1.31
CA MET A 69 11.51 -2.02 -2.08
C MET A 69 10.69 -0.89 -2.69
N VAL A 70 10.83 0.34 -2.19
CA VAL A 70 10.19 1.52 -2.77
C VAL A 70 10.68 1.72 -4.20
N ARG A 71 9.77 1.69 -5.15
CA ARG A 71 10.07 1.87 -6.59
C ARG A 71 9.56 3.24 -7.02
N PRO A 72 10.44 4.25 -7.18
CA PRO A 72 10.05 5.51 -7.79
C PRO A 72 9.66 5.29 -9.25
N GLY A 73 8.69 6.05 -9.76
CA GLY A 73 8.29 6.00 -11.16
C GLY A 73 7.55 4.72 -11.57
N ARG A 74 6.78 4.11 -10.67
CA ARG A 74 5.90 2.97 -11.00
C ARG A 74 4.94 3.35 -12.11
N ASP A 75 4.68 2.40 -13.03
CA ASP A 75 3.65 2.56 -14.05
C ASP A 75 2.30 2.90 -13.42
N ARG A 76 1.60 3.86 -13.99
CA ARG A 76 0.24 4.22 -13.57
C ARG A 76 -0.73 3.07 -13.85
N LEU A 77 -1.79 3.02 -13.05
CA LEU A 77 -2.90 2.10 -13.28
C LEU A 77 -3.70 2.54 -14.50
N HIS A 78 -4.31 1.59 -15.20
CA HIS A 78 -5.13 1.87 -16.37
C HIS A 78 -6.37 0.97 -16.45
N GLY A 79 -7.29 1.30 -17.37
CA GLY A 79 -8.52 0.54 -17.58
C GLY A 79 -9.59 0.89 -16.54
N VAL A 80 -10.24 -0.11 -15.95
CA VAL A 80 -11.23 0.10 -14.88
C VAL A 80 -10.49 0.06 -13.55
N VAL A 81 -10.63 1.12 -12.75
CA VAL A 81 -9.94 1.27 -11.45
C VAL A 81 -10.96 1.64 -10.37
N GLU A 82 -11.08 0.78 -9.34
CA GLU A 82 -11.81 1.16 -8.12
C GLU A 82 -10.94 2.06 -7.26
N VAL A 83 -11.52 3.17 -6.78
CA VAL A 83 -10.84 4.12 -5.88
C VAL A 83 -11.71 4.38 -4.66
N ASP A 84 -11.11 4.25 -3.49
CA ASP A 84 -11.73 4.49 -2.17
C ASP A 84 -10.69 5.04 -1.19
N GLU A 85 -11.13 5.59 -0.07
CA GLU A 85 -10.26 6.04 1.00
C GLU A 85 -10.46 5.21 2.28
N THR A 86 -9.36 5.02 3.00
CA THR A 86 -9.41 4.39 4.31
C THR A 86 -8.56 5.11 5.34
N TYR A 87 -9.01 5.10 6.59
CA TYR A 87 -8.26 5.67 7.71
C TYR A 87 -7.40 4.60 8.38
N ILE A 88 -6.12 4.91 8.52
CA ILE A 88 -5.13 4.10 9.23
C ILE A 88 -4.78 4.80 10.54
N GLY A 89 -4.69 4.04 11.63
CA GLY A 89 -4.37 4.50 12.97
C GLY A 89 -5.19 3.79 14.03
N GLY A 90 -4.71 3.85 15.29
CA GLY A 90 -5.35 3.21 16.44
C GLY A 90 -6.76 3.73 16.75
N ALA A 91 -7.48 2.98 17.57
CA ALA A 91 -8.78 3.44 18.09
C ALA A 91 -8.55 4.69 18.96
N ARG A 92 -9.22 5.79 18.61
CA ARG A 92 -9.25 7.02 19.40
C ARG A 92 -10.70 7.43 19.63
N SER A 93 -10.97 8.00 20.80
CA SER A 93 -12.26 8.64 21.08
C SER A 93 -12.37 9.91 20.23
N GLY A 94 -13.52 10.16 19.63
CA GLY A 94 -13.77 11.36 18.83
C GLY A 94 -14.57 11.09 17.58
N LYS A 95 -14.56 12.06 16.66
CA LYS A 95 -15.30 12.00 15.40
C LYS A 95 -14.86 10.81 14.53
N ARG A 96 -15.82 10.04 14.03
CA ARG A 96 -15.58 8.93 13.11
C ARG A 96 -15.71 9.39 11.65
N GLY A 97 -15.01 8.71 10.75
CA GLY A 97 -15.05 9.01 9.31
C GLY A 97 -14.19 10.20 8.90
N ARG A 98 -14.61 10.92 7.87
CA ARG A 98 -13.90 12.07 7.31
C ARG A 98 -13.72 13.17 8.36
N GLY A 99 -12.45 13.52 8.65
CA GLY A 99 -12.06 14.45 9.72
C GLY A 99 -11.76 13.79 11.08
N ALA A 100 -11.49 12.48 11.11
CA ALA A 100 -11.03 11.79 12.32
C ALA A 100 -9.61 12.26 12.66
N GLU A 101 -9.47 12.98 13.79
CA GLU A 101 -8.19 13.52 14.24
C GLU A 101 -7.17 12.43 14.57
N GLY A 102 -5.92 12.65 14.16
CA GLY A 102 -4.79 11.78 14.47
C GLY A 102 -4.82 10.43 13.75
N LYS A 103 -5.62 10.29 12.68
CA LYS A 103 -5.58 9.16 11.75
C LYS A 103 -5.01 9.62 10.41
N THR A 104 -4.24 8.75 9.78
CA THR A 104 -3.73 8.98 8.44
C THR A 104 -4.72 8.48 7.40
N LEU A 105 -4.97 9.28 6.40
CA LEU A 105 -5.85 8.93 5.28
C LEU A 105 -5.02 8.30 4.16
N VAL A 106 -5.46 7.16 3.66
CA VAL A 106 -4.83 6.44 2.56
C VAL A 106 -5.83 6.24 1.45
N MET A 107 -5.50 6.73 0.26
CA MET A 107 -6.21 6.41 -0.97
C MET A 107 -5.80 5.02 -1.43
N ILE A 108 -6.78 4.23 -1.81
CA ILE A 108 -6.64 2.88 -2.36
C ILE A 108 -7.12 2.92 -3.80
N ALA A 109 -6.26 2.58 -4.76
CA ALA A 109 -6.62 2.43 -6.16
C ALA A 109 -6.30 1.00 -6.61
N VAL A 110 -7.29 0.33 -7.20
CA VAL A 110 -7.22 -1.10 -7.56
C VAL A 110 -7.70 -1.30 -8.99
N GLU A 111 -6.86 -1.86 -9.85
CA GLU A 111 -7.29 -2.28 -11.20
C GLU A 111 -8.25 -3.46 -11.10
N ASP A 112 -9.39 -3.33 -11.77
CA ASP A 112 -10.35 -4.40 -11.99
C ASP A 112 -10.01 -5.12 -13.31
N LYS A 113 -9.59 -6.39 -13.21
CA LYS A 113 -9.32 -7.25 -14.36
C LYS A 113 -10.54 -8.07 -14.81
N GLY A 114 -11.71 -7.84 -14.20
CA GLY A 114 -12.92 -8.61 -14.45
C GLY A 114 -12.87 -10.03 -13.84
N THR A 115 -11.72 -10.69 -13.91
CA THR A 115 -11.48 -12.02 -13.30
C THR A 115 -10.82 -11.95 -11.93
N GLY A 116 -10.45 -10.75 -11.47
CA GLY A 116 -9.78 -10.55 -10.19
C GLY A 116 -9.06 -9.21 -10.07
N ILE A 117 -8.32 -9.09 -8.99
CA ILE A 117 -7.55 -7.89 -8.66
C ILE A 117 -6.32 -7.81 -9.58
N GLY A 118 -6.13 -6.66 -10.22
CA GLY A 118 -4.94 -6.30 -10.96
C GLY A 118 -3.88 -5.63 -10.07
N ARG A 119 -3.24 -4.59 -10.61
CA ARG A 119 -2.26 -3.80 -9.87
C ARG A 119 -2.97 -2.92 -8.83
N ILE A 120 -2.27 -2.63 -7.74
CA ILE A 120 -2.77 -1.83 -6.63
C ILE A 120 -1.83 -0.64 -6.45
N ARG A 121 -2.39 0.52 -6.07
CA ARG A 121 -1.65 1.67 -5.54
C ARG A 121 -2.28 2.11 -4.24
N LEU A 122 -1.44 2.30 -3.25
CA LEU A 122 -1.78 2.84 -1.95
C LEU A 122 -0.99 4.13 -1.79
N GLN A 123 -1.65 5.22 -1.45
CA GLN A 123 -1.01 6.51 -1.30
C GLN A 123 -1.57 7.26 -0.10
N GLN A 124 -0.67 7.74 0.76
CA GLN A 124 -1.06 8.65 1.82
C GLN A 124 -1.51 9.97 1.21
N ILE A 125 -2.64 10.50 1.68
CA ILE A 125 -3.18 11.80 1.29
C ILE A 125 -3.46 12.63 2.54
N GLU A 126 -3.40 13.94 2.39
CA GLU A 126 -3.59 14.87 3.51
C GLU A 126 -5.03 14.86 4.00
N ASP A 127 -5.97 14.93 3.06
CA ASP A 127 -7.41 14.93 3.34
C ASP A 127 -8.21 14.34 2.17
N ALA A 128 -9.52 14.21 2.35
CA ALA A 128 -10.45 13.76 1.31
C ALA A 128 -11.04 14.93 0.49
N SER A 129 -10.28 16.03 0.34
CA SER A 129 -10.69 17.14 -0.54
C SER A 129 -10.57 16.76 -2.01
N GLY A 130 -11.31 17.48 -2.87
CA GLY A 130 -11.23 17.24 -4.32
C GLY A 130 -9.84 17.46 -4.89
N GLN A 131 -9.04 18.38 -4.32
CA GLN A 131 -7.67 18.65 -4.77
C GLN A 131 -6.75 17.49 -4.41
N SER A 132 -6.70 17.09 -3.12
CA SER A 132 -5.84 16.00 -2.63
C SER A 132 -6.14 14.69 -3.36
N LEU A 133 -7.42 14.36 -3.55
CA LEU A 133 -7.83 13.16 -4.29
C LEU A 133 -7.46 13.23 -5.78
N THR A 134 -7.68 14.37 -6.43
CA THR A 134 -7.36 14.54 -7.84
C THR A 134 -5.85 14.43 -8.08
N ASP A 135 -5.03 15.02 -7.22
CA ASP A 135 -3.57 14.96 -7.35
C ASP A 135 -3.04 13.54 -7.13
N ALA A 136 -3.56 12.84 -6.14
CA ALA A 136 -3.22 11.43 -5.91
C ALA A 136 -3.63 10.54 -7.09
N ILE A 137 -4.83 10.75 -7.66
CA ILE A 137 -5.31 10.02 -8.83
C ILE A 137 -4.42 10.29 -10.05
N LYS A 138 -4.07 11.55 -10.33
CA LYS A 138 -3.18 11.91 -11.44
C LYS A 138 -1.79 11.29 -11.30
N ALA A 139 -1.29 11.16 -10.08
CA ALA A 139 -0.01 10.53 -9.82
C ALA A 139 -0.04 9.02 -10.07
N THR A 140 -1.18 8.36 -9.81
CA THR A 140 -1.28 6.89 -9.74
C THR A 140 -2.05 6.24 -10.89
N ILE A 141 -2.91 6.98 -11.60
CA ILE A 141 -3.81 6.45 -12.64
C ILE A 141 -3.58 7.21 -13.96
N GLU A 142 -3.56 6.49 -15.08
CA GLU A 142 -3.43 7.07 -16.41
C GLU A 142 -4.71 7.82 -16.81
N PRO A 143 -4.59 9.01 -17.44
CA PRO A 143 -5.74 9.67 -18.07
C PRO A 143 -6.41 8.74 -19.09
N GLY A 144 -7.73 8.87 -19.23
CA GLY A 144 -8.54 7.98 -20.08
C GLY A 144 -9.04 6.72 -19.37
N SER A 145 -8.58 6.45 -18.15
CA SER A 145 -9.10 5.33 -17.34
C SER A 145 -10.53 5.59 -16.85
N ASN A 146 -11.27 4.50 -16.61
CA ASN A 146 -12.59 4.55 -15.97
C ASN A 146 -12.44 4.37 -14.46
N ILE A 147 -12.75 5.42 -13.70
CA ILE A 147 -12.62 5.41 -12.23
C ILE A 147 -13.98 5.16 -11.62
N ARG A 148 -14.09 4.11 -10.81
CA ARG A 148 -15.29 3.74 -10.05
C ARG A 148 -15.11 4.12 -8.58
N THR A 149 -16.06 4.91 -8.02
CA THR A 149 -16.01 5.41 -6.63
C THR A 149 -17.34 5.28 -5.91
N ASP A 150 -17.38 5.58 -4.61
CA ASP A 150 -18.61 5.68 -3.79
C ASP A 150 -19.48 6.91 -4.08
N GLY A 151 -19.05 7.78 -4.99
CA GLY A 151 -19.76 9.02 -5.31
C GLY A 151 -19.53 10.17 -4.33
N TRP A 152 -18.47 10.12 -3.52
CA TRP A 152 -18.05 11.25 -2.71
C TRP A 152 -17.80 12.50 -3.56
N ARG A 153 -18.18 13.68 -3.05
CA ARG A 153 -18.07 14.97 -3.77
C ARG A 153 -16.66 15.31 -4.23
N GLY A 154 -15.64 14.83 -3.52
CA GLY A 154 -14.24 15.02 -3.87
C GLY A 154 -13.87 14.48 -5.26
N TYR A 155 -14.64 13.55 -5.79
CA TYR A 155 -14.41 12.95 -7.10
C TYR A 155 -15.10 13.66 -8.27
N ASN A 156 -15.91 14.73 -8.02
CA ASN A 156 -16.70 15.39 -9.06
C ASN A 156 -15.84 16.01 -10.19
N SER A 157 -14.60 16.40 -9.89
CA SER A 157 -13.68 17.03 -10.86
C SER A 157 -13.00 16.05 -11.81
N LEU A 158 -13.10 14.74 -11.61
CA LEU A 158 -12.34 13.73 -12.37
C LEU A 158 -12.60 13.81 -13.88
N LYS A 159 -13.83 14.07 -14.31
CA LYS A 159 -14.18 14.23 -15.73
C LYS A 159 -13.44 15.38 -16.39
N GLN A 160 -13.19 16.49 -15.66
CA GLN A 160 -12.47 17.66 -16.16
C GLN A 160 -10.98 17.36 -16.35
N HIS A 161 -10.47 16.30 -15.72
CA HIS A 161 -9.09 15.87 -15.80
C HIS A 161 -8.85 14.68 -16.75
N GLY A 162 -9.85 14.37 -17.60
CA GLY A 162 -9.69 13.35 -18.64
C GLY A 162 -9.97 11.91 -18.16
N TYR A 163 -10.67 11.73 -17.03
CA TYR A 163 -11.11 10.42 -16.57
C TYR A 163 -12.58 10.18 -16.85
N SER A 164 -12.96 8.94 -17.17
CA SER A 164 -14.34 8.51 -17.07
C SER A 164 -14.65 8.23 -15.60
N HIS A 165 -15.78 8.72 -15.10
CA HIS A 165 -16.15 8.54 -13.69
C HIS A 165 -17.49 7.84 -13.58
N GLU A 166 -17.49 6.68 -12.97
CA GLU A 166 -18.63 5.84 -12.65
C GLU A 166 -18.86 5.84 -11.13
N ILE A 167 -20.07 6.16 -10.70
CA ILE A 167 -20.44 6.09 -9.29
C ILE A 167 -21.04 4.70 -9.05
N ALA A 168 -20.40 3.90 -8.23
CA ALA A 168 -20.88 2.60 -7.83
C ALA A 168 -22.20 2.73 -7.05
N GLY A 169 -23.17 1.87 -7.37
CA GLY A 169 -24.48 1.89 -6.69
C GLY A 169 -25.44 2.98 -7.16
N ARG A 170 -25.17 3.68 -8.25
CA ARG A 170 -26.13 4.58 -8.87
C ARG A 170 -27.09 3.77 -9.74
N GLY A 171 -28.26 3.46 -9.22
CA GLY A 171 -29.31 2.62 -9.85
C GLY A 171 -29.99 1.77 -8.80
N ASP A 172 -30.46 0.59 -9.17
CA ASP A 172 -31.18 -0.36 -8.30
C ASP A 172 -30.26 -1.05 -7.27
N CYS A 173 -29.51 -0.24 -6.51
CA CYS A 173 -28.59 -0.76 -5.50
C CYS A 173 -29.36 -1.30 -4.29
N ILE A 174 -29.12 -2.55 -3.93
CA ILE A 174 -29.67 -3.18 -2.74
C ILE A 174 -28.95 -2.62 -1.51
N VAL A 175 -29.69 -2.18 -0.52
CA VAL A 175 -29.12 -1.69 0.75
C VAL A 175 -28.22 -2.77 1.38
N GLY A 176 -26.95 -2.43 1.60
CA GLY A 176 -25.94 -3.36 2.15
C GLY A 176 -25.05 -4.02 1.10
N GLU A 177 -25.24 -3.75 -0.18
CA GLU A 177 -24.34 -4.23 -1.24
C GLU A 177 -22.96 -3.56 -1.13
N ASN A 178 -21.92 -4.35 -1.35
CA ASN A 178 -20.55 -3.85 -1.36
C ASN A 178 -20.24 -3.21 -2.73
N LEU A 179 -20.31 -1.89 -2.79
CA LEU A 179 -20.20 -1.12 -4.04
C LEU A 179 -18.80 -1.11 -4.64
N LEU A 180 -17.77 -1.25 -3.81
CA LEU A 180 -16.35 -1.24 -4.19
C LEU A 180 -15.65 -2.46 -3.59
N PRO A 181 -15.98 -3.68 -4.05
CA PRO A 181 -15.53 -4.92 -3.41
C PRO A 181 -14.01 -5.09 -3.42
N LEU A 182 -13.32 -4.64 -4.48
CA LEU A 182 -11.87 -4.77 -4.59
C LEU A 182 -11.18 -3.80 -3.65
N ALA A 183 -11.55 -2.53 -3.66
CA ALA A 183 -10.97 -1.51 -2.77
C ALA A 183 -11.22 -1.84 -1.29
N HIS A 184 -12.44 -2.24 -0.92
CA HIS A 184 -12.76 -2.68 0.45
C HIS A 184 -11.98 -3.94 0.88
N ARG A 185 -11.75 -4.89 -0.04
CA ARG A 185 -10.92 -6.05 0.23
C ARG A 185 -9.49 -5.64 0.54
N ILE A 186 -8.90 -4.75 -0.25
CA ILE A 186 -7.55 -4.24 -0.02
C ILE A 186 -7.48 -3.46 1.28
N ALA A 187 -8.46 -2.59 1.58
CA ALA A 187 -8.54 -1.88 2.86
C ALA A 187 -8.52 -2.83 4.06
N SER A 188 -9.27 -3.93 3.97
CA SER A 188 -9.34 -4.95 5.02
C SER A 188 -8.03 -5.71 5.19
N LEU A 189 -7.37 -6.06 4.08
CA LEU A 189 -6.07 -6.72 4.08
C LEU A 189 -4.99 -5.81 4.67
N LEU A 190 -4.92 -4.56 4.24
CA LEU A 190 -4.00 -3.55 4.75
C LEU A 190 -4.15 -3.37 6.27
N LYS A 191 -5.38 -3.17 6.75
CA LYS A 191 -5.63 -3.01 8.19
C LYS A 191 -5.24 -4.24 8.99
N ARG A 192 -5.56 -5.44 8.49
CA ARG A 192 -5.18 -6.70 9.14
C ARG A 192 -3.67 -6.86 9.21
N TRP A 193 -2.97 -6.58 8.11
CA TRP A 193 -1.52 -6.63 8.06
C TRP A 193 -0.88 -5.63 9.03
N LEU A 194 -1.29 -4.37 9.02
CA LEU A 194 -0.79 -3.34 9.93
C LEU A 194 -1.06 -3.69 11.41
N THR A 195 -2.21 -4.29 11.72
CA THR A 195 -2.53 -4.72 13.09
C THR A 195 -1.69 -5.92 13.50
N GLY A 196 -1.51 -6.90 12.63
CA GLY A 196 -0.75 -8.12 12.92
C GLY A 196 0.76 -7.87 13.02
N THR A 197 1.32 -7.12 12.08
CA THR A 197 2.78 -6.88 11.99
C THR A 197 3.23 -5.72 12.87
N HIS A 198 2.44 -4.64 12.95
CA HIS A 198 2.80 -3.39 13.62
C HIS A 198 1.93 -3.09 14.86
N GLN A 199 1.04 -4.02 15.26
CA GLN A 199 0.11 -3.85 16.37
C GLN A 199 -0.73 -2.56 16.29
N GLY A 200 -0.95 -2.07 15.07
CA GLY A 200 -1.68 -0.83 14.80
C GLY A 200 -0.94 0.47 15.13
N ALA A 201 0.28 0.38 15.68
CA ALA A 201 1.10 1.55 16.04
C ALA A 201 2.00 1.98 14.87
N VAL A 202 1.39 2.45 13.79
CA VAL A 202 2.12 2.97 12.62
C VAL A 202 2.24 4.49 12.73
N GLN A 203 3.47 4.99 12.73
CA GLN A 203 3.72 6.43 12.64
C GLN A 203 3.50 6.90 11.20
N PRO A 204 2.83 8.05 10.99
CA PRO A 204 2.58 8.59 9.64
C PRO A 204 3.84 8.73 8.80
N SER A 205 4.96 9.12 9.42
CA SER A 205 6.27 9.29 8.75
C SER A 205 6.87 8.01 8.16
N HIS A 206 6.40 6.83 8.59
CA HIS A 206 6.88 5.55 8.11
C HIS A 206 5.83 4.83 7.25
N LEU A 207 4.62 5.37 7.16
CA LEU A 207 3.50 4.68 6.50
C LEU A 207 3.79 4.46 5.01
N ASP A 208 4.37 5.42 4.31
CA ASP A 208 4.67 5.31 2.88
C ASP A 208 5.54 4.07 2.57
N TYR A 209 6.54 3.77 3.42
CA TYR A 209 7.37 2.57 3.25
C TYR A 209 6.56 1.28 3.43
N TYR A 210 5.57 1.30 4.31
CA TYR A 210 4.68 0.16 4.53
C TYR A 210 3.66 -0.02 3.42
N LEU A 211 3.25 1.06 2.76
CA LEU A 211 2.31 1.00 1.64
C LEU A 211 2.97 0.45 0.37
N ASP A 212 4.28 0.47 0.30
CA ASP A 212 5.06 -0.04 -0.83
C ASP A 212 5.53 -1.51 -0.66
N GLU A 213 5.44 -2.06 0.57
CA GLU A 213 5.74 -3.47 0.90
C GLU A 213 4.66 -4.40 0.34
#